data_00e177b3c64ae7a79d4174f44f224eec
#
_entry.id   00e177b3c64ae7a79d4174f44f224eec
#
_cell.length_a   1.000
_cell.length_b   1.000
_cell.length_c   1.000
_cell.angle_alpha   90.00
_cell.angle_beta   90.00
_cell.angle_gamma   90.00
#
_symmetry.space_group_name_H-M   'P 1'
#
loop_
_entity.id
_entity.type
_entity.pdbx_description
1 polymer ?
#
loop_
_entity_poly.entity_id
_entity_poly.type
_entity_poly.pdbx_seq_one_letter_code
_entity_poly.pdbx_strand_id
1 'polypeptide(L)'
;MMGMKTLLLVSLLAVLELTLAAGSHHGRSMPGSPVNISRTDRGLLQVVLSAARSFNNQSNDAFLFKPSAIHRAQRQVVKGVRYIVDLEISRTVCRKRDNNNNLSNCDFQPEGRLHQTFQCHTEVWVMPWQNETRTLVFQCKP
;
A
#
# COMPACT_ATOMS: atom_id res chain seq x y z
N MET A 1 57.30 12.38 -19.72
CA MET A 1 56.77 13.26 -18.76
C MET A 1 55.34 13.47 -18.91
N MET A 2 54.82 13.17 -20.02
CA MET A 2 53.38 13.25 -20.18
C MET A 2 52.66 12.30 -19.28
N GLY A 3 53.28 11.15 -19.03
CA GLY A 3 52.62 10.15 -18.22
C GLY A 3 52.30 10.58 -16.81
N MET A 4 53.16 11.40 -16.26
CA MET A 4 52.94 11.84 -14.90
C MET A 4 51.70 12.72 -14.76
N LYS A 5 51.54 13.59 -15.69
CA LYS A 5 50.38 14.47 -15.68
C LYS A 5 49.09 13.68 -15.86
N THR A 6 49.15 12.72 -16.69
CA THR A 6 47.99 11.86 -16.91
C THR A 6 47.59 11.14 -15.65
N LEU A 7 48.57 10.64 -14.93
CA LEU A 7 48.30 9.94 -13.69
C LEU A 7 47.64 10.81 -12.68
N LEU A 8 48.07 12.03 -12.56
CA LEU A 8 47.49 12.94 -11.61
C LEU A 8 46.01 13.20 -11.92
N LEU A 9 45.69 13.36 -13.17
CA LEU A 9 44.33 13.59 -13.56
C LEU A 9 43.44 12.42 -13.21
N VAL A 10 43.96 11.24 -13.46
CA VAL A 10 43.18 10.03 -13.14
C VAL A 10 42.89 9.97 -11.65
N SER A 11 43.86 10.30 -10.86
CA SER A 11 43.65 10.28 -9.41
C SER A 11 42.56 11.20 -8.97
N LEU A 12 42.52 12.37 -9.53
CA LEU A 12 41.51 13.34 -9.15
C LEU A 12 40.13 12.86 -9.51
N LEU A 13 39.99 12.26 -10.63
CA LEU A 13 38.70 11.74 -11.05
C LEU A 13 38.21 10.64 -10.12
N ALA A 14 39.12 9.76 -9.72
CA ALA A 14 38.74 8.71 -8.82
C ALA A 14 38.23 9.25 -7.49
N VAL A 15 38.89 10.24 -6.98
CA VAL A 15 38.46 10.84 -5.74
C VAL A 15 37.08 11.44 -5.85
N LEU A 16 36.85 12.09 -6.94
CA LEU A 16 35.56 12.72 -7.16
C LEU A 16 34.43 11.69 -7.18
N GLU A 17 34.66 10.60 -7.83
CA GLU A 17 33.64 9.56 -7.92
C GLU A 17 33.34 8.98 -6.55
N LEU A 18 34.36 8.76 -5.79
CA LEU A 18 34.16 8.25 -4.43
C LEU A 18 33.32 9.20 -3.59
N THR A 19 33.57 10.45 -3.75
CA THR A 19 32.83 11.42 -2.97
C THR A 19 31.35 11.36 -3.29
N LEU A 20 31.02 11.28 -4.53
CA LEU A 20 29.63 11.20 -4.94
C LEU A 20 28.99 9.95 -4.43
N ALA A 21 29.63 8.83 -4.60
CA ALA A 21 29.09 7.59 -4.14
C ALA A 21 28.86 7.60 -2.65
N ALA A 22 29.76 8.16 -1.91
CA ALA A 22 29.67 8.19 -0.47
C ALA A 22 28.55 9.09 0.00
N GLY A 23 28.26 10.12 -0.72
CA GLY A 23 27.28 11.10 -0.25
C GLY A 23 25.84 10.76 -0.50
N SER A 24 25.58 9.73 -1.26
CA SER A 24 24.23 9.56 -1.77
C SER A 24 23.40 8.56 -1.00
N HIS A 25 23.96 7.91 0.01
CA HIS A 25 23.14 6.93 0.65
C HIS A 25 23.50 6.78 2.05
N HIS A 26 23.70 5.96 2.65
CA HIS A 26 23.99 5.85 4.02
C HIS A 26 22.81 5.55 4.87
N GLY A 27 21.99 4.66 4.43
CA GLY A 27 20.97 4.15 5.28
C GLY A 27 19.91 5.15 5.70
N ARG A 28 19.91 6.31 5.11
CA ARG A 28 18.83 7.22 5.41
C ARG A 28 17.63 6.86 4.59
N SER A 29 16.45 7.16 5.12
CA SER A 29 15.25 7.04 4.31
C SER A 29 15.36 8.01 3.16
N MET A 30 15.23 7.53 1.97
CA MET A 30 15.27 8.38 0.78
C MET A 30 13.90 8.97 0.57
N PRO A 31 13.84 10.21 0.05
CA PRO A 31 12.54 10.76 -0.34
C PRO A 31 11.84 9.80 -1.27
N GLY A 32 10.58 9.52 -0.99
CA GLY A 32 9.82 8.60 -1.81
C GLY A 32 9.93 7.15 -1.43
N SER A 33 10.66 6.81 -0.37
CA SER A 33 10.68 5.44 0.11
C SER A 33 9.42 5.13 0.90
N PRO A 34 8.91 3.89 0.82
CA PRO A 34 7.77 3.50 1.64
C PRO A 34 8.14 3.54 3.12
N VAL A 35 7.22 4.03 3.94
CA VAL A 35 7.38 4.04 5.39
C VAL A 35 6.17 3.41 6.03
N ASN A 36 6.38 2.75 7.16
CA ASN A 36 5.28 2.16 7.90
C ASN A 36 4.42 3.25 8.51
N ILE A 37 3.11 3.04 8.50
CA ILE A 37 2.16 3.99 9.07
C ILE A 37 1.26 3.28 10.07
N SER A 38 0.58 4.07 10.89
CA SER A 38 -0.36 3.57 11.87
C SER A 38 -1.55 2.91 11.19
N ARG A 39 -2.03 1.83 11.80
CA ARG A 39 -3.24 1.16 11.32
C ARG A 39 -4.50 2.01 11.50
N THR A 40 -4.40 3.11 12.24
CA THR A 40 -5.51 4.03 12.44
C THR A 40 -5.40 5.27 11.58
N ASP A 41 -4.43 5.33 10.69
CA ASP A 41 -4.27 6.45 9.78
C ASP A 41 -5.53 6.64 8.93
N ARG A 42 -6.02 7.88 8.84
CA ARG A 42 -7.29 8.13 8.16
C ARG A 42 -7.25 7.81 6.68
N GLY A 43 -6.15 8.17 6.02
CA GLY A 43 -6.00 7.85 4.61
C GLY A 43 -5.99 6.36 4.37
N LEU A 44 -5.33 5.63 5.26
CA LEU A 44 -5.31 4.18 5.19
C LEU A 44 -6.71 3.59 5.34
N LEU A 45 -7.49 4.09 6.30
CA LEU A 45 -8.83 3.57 6.52
C LEU A 45 -9.72 3.75 5.31
N GLN A 46 -9.56 4.87 4.61
CA GLN A 46 -10.28 5.11 3.36
C GLN A 46 -9.90 4.09 2.30
N VAL A 47 -8.61 3.81 2.17
CA VAL A 47 -8.10 2.84 1.21
C VAL A 47 -8.63 1.45 1.50
N VAL A 48 -8.62 1.07 2.77
CA VAL A 48 -9.06 -0.26 3.20
C VAL A 48 -10.56 -0.44 2.96
N LEU A 49 -11.36 0.58 3.24
CA LEU A 49 -12.78 0.54 2.94
C LEU A 49 -13.05 0.43 1.45
N SER A 50 -12.29 1.18 0.68
CA SER A 50 -12.42 1.13 -0.78
C SER A 50 -12.09 -0.25 -1.32
N ALA A 51 -11.07 -0.90 -0.76
CA ALA A 51 -10.70 -2.25 -1.14
C ALA A 51 -11.85 -3.23 -0.86
N ALA A 52 -12.49 -3.10 0.29
CA ALA A 52 -13.62 -3.96 0.63
C ALA A 52 -14.79 -3.75 -0.32
N ARG A 53 -15.05 -2.51 -0.69
CA ARG A 53 -16.12 -2.21 -1.66
C ARG A 53 -15.81 -2.82 -3.02
N SER A 54 -14.56 -2.72 -3.47
CA SER A 54 -14.15 -3.33 -4.72
C SER A 54 -14.33 -4.84 -4.69
N PHE A 55 -13.94 -5.45 -3.59
CA PHE A 55 -14.14 -6.89 -3.43
C PHE A 55 -15.61 -7.25 -3.54
N ASN A 56 -16.47 -6.51 -2.83
CA ASN A 56 -17.89 -6.79 -2.83
C ASN A 56 -18.51 -6.61 -4.21
N ASN A 57 -18.04 -5.61 -4.96
CA ASN A 57 -18.56 -5.38 -6.31
C ASN A 57 -18.19 -6.48 -7.27
N GLN A 58 -17.06 -7.14 -7.07
CA GLN A 58 -16.60 -8.20 -7.96
C GLN A 58 -17.03 -9.57 -7.50
N SER A 59 -17.44 -9.72 -6.26
CA SER A 59 -17.78 -10.99 -5.66
C SER A 59 -19.21 -11.41 -6.05
N ASN A 60 -19.39 -12.70 -6.23
CA ASN A 60 -20.72 -13.29 -6.41
C ASN A 60 -21.34 -13.75 -5.10
N ASP A 61 -20.70 -13.43 -3.99
CA ASP A 61 -21.18 -13.83 -2.67
C ASP A 61 -22.47 -13.11 -2.30
N ALA A 62 -23.34 -13.79 -1.60
CA ALA A 62 -24.60 -13.20 -1.16
C ALA A 62 -24.41 -12.21 -0.01
N PHE A 63 -23.29 -12.30 0.70
CA PHE A 63 -23.02 -11.46 1.86
C PHE A 63 -21.94 -10.44 1.54
N LEU A 64 -21.97 -9.33 2.27
CA LEU A 64 -20.93 -8.33 2.18
C LEU A 64 -19.72 -8.74 3.03
N PHE A 65 -18.55 -8.34 2.56
CA PHE A 65 -17.29 -8.53 3.27
C PHE A 65 -16.81 -7.18 3.76
N LYS A 66 -16.10 -7.17 4.89
CA LYS A 66 -15.47 -5.95 5.38
C LYS A 66 -14.09 -6.27 5.94
N PRO A 67 -13.24 -5.25 6.08
CA PRO A 67 -11.90 -5.48 6.63
C PRO A 67 -11.97 -6.04 8.03
N SER A 68 -11.18 -7.07 8.29
CA SER A 68 -11.11 -7.69 9.61
C SER A 68 -9.75 -7.52 10.27
N ALA A 69 -8.70 -7.27 9.51
CA ALA A 69 -7.37 -7.04 10.05
C ALA A 69 -6.50 -6.33 9.05
N ILE A 70 -5.55 -5.55 9.54
CA ILE A 70 -4.52 -4.94 8.71
C ILE A 70 -3.19 -5.47 9.21
N HIS A 71 -2.47 -6.20 8.35
CA HIS A 71 -1.22 -6.81 8.73
C HIS A 71 -0.02 -5.90 8.47
N ARG A 72 -0.06 -5.16 7.37
CA ARG A 72 1.00 -4.25 7.00
C ARG A 72 0.40 -3.06 6.31
N ALA A 73 0.88 -1.88 6.68
CA ALA A 73 0.43 -0.66 6.04
C ALA A 73 1.63 0.27 5.86
N GLN A 74 1.84 0.69 4.62
CA GLN A 74 2.92 1.59 4.28
C GLN A 74 2.40 2.72 3.41
N ARG A 75 3.07 3.85 3.48
CA ARG A 75 2.78 5.00 2.66
C ARG A 75 4.06 5.44 1.98
N GLN A 76 3.97 5.78 0.72
CA GLN A 76 5.08 6.25 -0.07
C GLN A 76 4.67 7.59 -0.69
N VAL A 77 5.47 8.63 -0.43
CA VAL A 77 5.24 9.92 -1.04
C VAL A 77 5.94 9.90 -2.40
N VAL A 78 5.13 9.96 -3.43
CA VAL A 78 5.59 10.05 -4.79
C VAL A 78 4.92 11.31 -5.33
N LYS A 79 4.59 11.37 -6.58
CA LYS A 79 3.72 12.44 -7.02
C LYS A 79 2.32 12.06 -6.55
N GLY A 80 1.96 12.52 -5.36
CA GLY A 80 0.81 12.05 -4.63
C GLY A 80 1.24 11.10 -3.52
N VAL A 81 0.34 10.26 -3.09
CA VAL A 81 0.58 9.30 -2.00
C VAL A 81 0.17 7.92 -2.46
N ARG A 82 1.08 6.96 -2.31
CA ARG A 82 0.79 5.57 -2.61
C ARG A 82 0.70 4.80 -1.31
N TYR A 83 -0.40 4.09 -1.13
CA TYR A 83 -0.61 3.21 0.01
C TYR A 83 -0.37 1.77 -0.41
N ILE A 84 0.36 1.04 0.42
CA ILE A 84 0.69 -0.37 0.20
C ILE A 84 0.20 -1.11 1.42
N VAL A 85 -0.80 -1.99 1.25
CA VAL A 85 -1.52 -2.55 2.38
C VAL A 85 -1.72 -4.05 2.21
N ASP A 86 -1.40 -4.80 3.26
CA ASP A 86 -1.76 -6.20 3.38
C ASP A 86 -2.83 -6.30 4.46
N LEU A 87 -3.97 -6.85 4.10
CA LEU A 87 -5.13 -6.86 4.98
C LEU A 87 -5.90 -8.17 4.84
N GLU A 88 -6.80 -8.38 5.78
CA GLU A 88 -7.80 -9.45 5.68
C GLU A 88 -9.16 -8.83 5.56
N ILE A 89 -10.00 -9.45 4.74
CA ILE A 89 -11.42 -9.13 4.68
C ILE A 89 -12.21 -10.38 4.98
N SER A 90 -13.31 -10.23 5.70
CA SER A 90 -14.08 -11.36 6.16
C SER A 90 -15.55 -11.16 5.91
N ARG A 91 -16.25 -12.27 5.72
CA ARG A 91 -17.68 -12.25 5.43
C ARG A 91 -18.46 -11.74 6.64
N THR A 92 -19.44 -10.89 6.37
CA THR A 92 -20.36 -10.39 7.39
C THR A 92 -21.70 -11.10 7.28
N VAL A 93 -22.60 -10.78 8.19
CA VAL A 93 -23.97 -11.28 8.15
C VAL A 93 -24.90 -10.42 7.30
N CYS A 94 -24.40 -9.30 6.78
CA CYS A 94 -25.21 -8.42 5.95
C CYS A 94 -25.30 -8.95 4.53
N ARG A 95 -26.52 -9.03 4.02
CA ARG A 95 -26.72 -9.50 2.66
C ARG A 95 -26.54 -8.37 1.68
N LYS A 96 -25.89 -8.69 0.57
CA LYS A 96 -25.63 -7.71 -0.47
C LYS A 96 -26.91 -7.11 -1.03
N ARG A 97 -27.94 -7.94 -1.20
CA ARG A 97 -29.20 -7.49 -1.79
C ARG A 97 -29.99 -6.55 -0.91
N ASP A 98 -29.69 -6.51 0.38
CA ASP A 98 -30.40 -5.61 1.29
C ASP A 98 -29.87 -4.20 1.21
N ASN A 99 -28.85 -4.00 0.37
CA ASN A 99 -28.30 -2.69 0.07
C ASN A 99 -27.94 -1.89 1.32
N ASN A 100 -27.29 -2.57 2.25
CA ASN A 100 -26.80 -1.94 3.47
C ASN A 100 -25.55 -1.16 3.14
N ASN A 101 -25.62 0.16 3.23
CA ASN A 101 -24.51 1.03 2.86
C ASN A 101 -23.50 1.23 3.98
N ASN A 102 -23.79 0.77 5.18
CA ASN A 102 -22.92 1.00 6.33
C ASN A 102 -22.27 -0.31 6.75
N LEU A 103 -21.11 -0.60 6.14
CA LEU A 103 -20.37 -1.83 6.44
C LEU A 103 -19.95 -1.92 7.90
N SER A 104 -19.73 -0.79 8.55
CA SER A 104 -19.29 -0.80 9.94
C SER A 104 -20.31 -1.40 10.89
N ASN A 105 -21.57 -1.39 10.50
CA ASN A 105 -22.65 -1.97 11.31
C ASN A 105 -22.89 -3.44 11.03
N CYS A 106 -22.14 -4.02 10.10
CA CYS A 106 -22.30 -5.43 9.75
C CYS A 106 -21.40 -6.28 10.62
N ASP A 107 -21.96 -7.15 11.42
CA ASP A 107 -21.18 -8.07 12.23
C ASP A 107 -20.56 -9.14 11.36
N PHE A 108 -19.41 -9.65 11.79
CA PHE A 108 -18.78 -10.78 11.10
C PHE A 108 -19.59 -12.05 11.29
N GLN A 109 -19.53 -12.94 10.30
CA GLN A 109 -20.09 -14.27 10.46
C GLN A 109 -19.43 -14.97 11.66
N PRO A 110 -20.23 -15.67 12.47
CA PRO A 110 -19.66 -16.46 13.56
C PRO A 110 -18.88 -17.64 12.99
N GLU A 111 -18.07 -18.25 13.83
CA GLU A 111 -17.36 -19.46 13.44
C GLU A 111 -18.34 -20.49 12.92
N GLY A 112 -17.99 -21.15 11.85
CA GLY A 112 -18.84 -22.13 11.21
C GLY A 112 -18.71 -22.11 9.71
N ARG A 113 -19.70 -22.69 9.05
CA ARG A 113 -19.64 -22.94 7.61
C ARG A 113 -19.62 -21.66 6.76
N LEU A 114 -20.21 -20.60 7.26
CA LEU A 114 -20.26 -19.33 6.51
C LEU A 114 -19.10 -18.42 6.81
N HIS A 115 -18.27 -18.75 7.79
CA HIS A 115 -17.09 -17.96 8.09
C HIS A 115 -16.08 -18.08 6.97
N GLN A 116 -15.65 -16.94 6.43
CA GLN A 116 -14.71 -16.91 5.33
C GLN A 116 -13.86 -15.65 5.43
N THR A 117 -12.55 -15.83 5.29
CA THR A 117 -11.59 -14.73 5.32
C THR A 117 -10.69 -14.83 4.10
N PHE A 118 -10.42 -13.70 3.49
CA PHE A 118 -9.47 -13.59 2.37
C PHE A 118 -8.30 -12.74 2.77
N GLN A 119 -7.10 -13.17 2.36
CA GLN A 119 -5.89 -12.40 2.50
C GLN A 119 -5.73 -11.56 1.25
N CYS A 120 -5.64 -10.24 1.43
CA CYS A 120 -5.61 -9.32 0.30
C CYS A 120 -4.38 -8.43 0.35
N HIS A 121 -3.91 -8.07 -0.83
CA HIS A 121 -2.87 -7.07 -1.00
C HIS A 121 -3.41 -6.00 -1.93
N THR A 122 -3.30 -4.74 -1.53
CA THR A 122 -3.73 -3.63 -2.37
C THR A 122 -2.69 -2.52 -2.37
N GLU A 123 -2.56 -1.88 -3.52
CA GLU A 123 -1.75 -0.68 -3.66
C GLU A 123 -2.59 0.36 -4.36
N VAL A 124 -2.68 1.53 -3.75
CA VAL A 124 -3.58 2.58 -4.19
C VAL A 124 -2.81 3.90 -4.25
N TRP A 125 -2.97 4.61 -5.35
CA TRP A 125 -2.33 5.89 -5.58
C TRP A 125 -3.37 6.99 -5.47
N VAL A 126 -3.13 7.93 -4.56
CA VAL A 126 -4.04 9.04 -4.30
C VAL A 126 -3.39 10.34 -4.72
N MET A 127 -4.09 11.10 -5.53
CA MET A 127 -3.66 12.41 -5.99
C MET A 127 -4.70 13.45 -5.54
N PRO A 128 -4.54 14.03 -4.35
CA PRO A 128 -5.58 14.91 -3.79
C PRO A 128 -5.90 16.13 -4.64
N TRP A 129 -4.87 16.70 -5.28
CA TRP A 129 -5.08 17.91 -6.09
C TRP A 129 -5.90 17.65 -7.35
N GLN A 130 -6.01 16.40 -7.76
CA GLN A 130 -6.85 16.02 -8.90
C GLN A 130 -8.11 15.31 -8.44
N ASN A 131 -8.28 15.19 -7.13
CA ASN A 131 -9.41 14.45 -6.56
C ASN A 131 -9.50 13.06 -7.19
N GLU A 132 -8.36 12.41 -7.35
CA GLU A 132 -8.28 11.15 -8.06
C GLU A 132 -7.63 10.09 -7.19
N THR A 133 -8.17 8.87 -7.27
CA THR A 133 -7.66 7.69 -6.59
C THR A 133 -7.61 6.56 -7.59
N ARG A 134 -6.45 5.90 -7.71
CA ARG A 134 -6.26 4.78 -8.63
C ARG A 134 -5.81 3.55 -7.88
N THR A 135 -6.49 2.45 -8.09
CA THR A 135 -6.05 1.17 -7.58
C THR A 135 -5.05 0.58 -8.56
N LEU A 136 -3.82 0.42 -8.09
CA LEU A 136 -2.75 -0.14 -8.91
C LEU A 136 -2.70 -1.66 -8.83
N VAL A 137 -2.95 -2.20 -7.64
CA VAL A 137 -2.94 -3.64 -7.39
C VAL A 137 -4.07 -3.95 -6.43
N PHE A 138 -4.78 -5.03 -6.70
CA PHE A 138 -5.76 -5.57 -5.76
C PHE A 138 -5.89 -7.05 -6.01
N GLN A 139 -5.39 -7.85 -5.07
CA GLN A 139 -5.37 -9.30 -5.18
C GLN A 139 -5.79 -9.90 -3.85
N CYS A 140 -6.65 -10.89 -3.91
CA CYS A 140 -7.10 -11.59 -2.72
C CYS A 140 -7.01 -13.10 -2.94
N LYS A 141 -6.73 -13.82 -1.87
CA LYS A 141 -6.71 -15.29 -1.89
C LYS A 141 -7.28 -15.81 -0.58
N PRO A 142 -7.90 -17.00 -0.61
CA PRO A 142 -8.44 -17.61 0.61
C PRO A 142 -7.37 -17.92 1.64
#